data_6aa7be7f7591e730fab60b0f885947d8
#
_entry.id   6aa7be7f7591e730fab60b0f885947d8
#
_cell.length_a   1.000
_cell.length_b   1.000
_cell.length_c   1.000
_cell.angle_alpha   90.00
_cell.angle_beta   90.00
_cell.angle_gamma   90.00
#
_symmetry.space_group_name_H-M   'P 1'
#
loop_
_entity.id
_entity.type
_entity.pdbx_description
1 polymer ?
#
loop_
_entity_poly.entity_id
_entity_poly.type
_entity_poly.pdbx_seq_one_letter_code
_entity_poly.pdbx_strand_id
1 'polypeptide(L)'
;MLSAIAKPLRLGHAARQMTHQSSDSKSERLSPYQQAIRRFDAENARDPSTELADGVAQPRELLYAQRLTEWMLKLCPDASEELRLAARSQHLCRWMIPRSSYAMTRAGYLRWRTDLKTFHSQKAGEILREIGYPAAIITRVQELILKKTFPDDPESRLLEDALCLVFLQHQFADLAARTAEEKLIGIVQKTWRKMTPAARQAALGLPFAEREKRLLERALAQEQ
;
A
#
# COMPACT_ATOMS: atom_id res chain seq x y z
N MET A 1 -95.25 -4.85 3.73
CA MET A 1 -95.42 -3.71 2.78
C MET A 1 -94.08 -3.21 2.39
N LEU A 2 -93.86 -3.06 1.10
CA LEU A 2 -92.79 -2.38 0.38
C LEU A 2 -91.38 -2.94 0.37
N SER A 3 -91.21 -3.69 -0.64
CA SER A 3 -90.13 -3.92 -1.58
C SER A 3 -89.20 -2.73 -1.82
N ALA A 4 -87.87 -2.95 -1.77
CA ALA A 4 -86.87 -2.10 -2.40
C ALA A 4 -85.83 -2.95 -3.08
N ILE A 5 -85.81 -2.85 -4.38
CA ILE A 5 -84.94 -3.57 -5.36
C ILE A 5 -83.57 -2.93 -5.32
N ALA A 6 -82.52 -3.72 -5.02
CA ALA A 6 -81.11 -3.28 -5.17
C ALA A 6 -80.57 -3.67 -6.57
N LYS A 7 -80.04 -2.71 -7.31
CA LYS A 7 -79.34 -2.92 -8.57
C LYS A 7 -77.89 -3.44 -8.33
N PRO A 8 -77.37 -4.30 -9.15
CA PRO A 8 -75.97 -4.75 -9.03
C PRO A 8 -74.95 -3.73 -9.59
N LEU A 9 -73.95 -3.42 -8.82
CA LEU A 9 -72.78 -2.64 -9.23
C LEU A 9 -71.87 -3.50 -10.13
N ARG A 10 -71.55 -2.95 -11.30
CA ARG A 10 -70.54 -3.51 -12.23
C ARG A 10 -69.16 -3.22 -11.65
N LEU A 11 -68.40 -4.26 -11.31
CA LEU A 11 -66.97 -4.21 -11.05
C LEU A 11 -66.22 -4.08 -12.37
N GLY A 12 -65.62 -2.87 -12.62
CA GLY A 12 -64.66 -2.68 -13.70
C GLY A 12 -63.32 -3.34 -13.36
N HIS A 13 -62.88 -4.27 -14.20
CA HIS A 13 -61.51 -4.83 -14.14
C HIS A 13 -60.54 -3.78 -14.67
N ALA A 14 -59.84 -3.06 -13.79
CA ALA A 14 -58.66 -2.32 -14.15
C ALA A 14 -57.48 -3.28 -14.15
N ALA A 15 -57.08 -3.72 -15.33
CA ALA A 15 -55.82 -4.45 -15.52
C ALA A 15 -54.65 -3.50 -15.21
N ARG A 16 -54.02 -3.69 -14.04
CA ARG A 16 -52.79 -2.99 -13.62
C ARG A 16 -51.65 -3.64 -14.39
N GLN A 17 -51.20 -2.98 -15.47
CA GLN A 17 -49.96 -3.30 -16.15
C GLN A 17 -48.80 -3.10 -15.15
N MET A 18 -48.26 -4.19 -14.62
CA MET A 18 -46.97 -4.20 -13.95
C MET A 18 -45.90 -4.04 -15.00
N THR A 19 -45.44 -2.80 -15.15
CA THR A 19 -44.20 -2.55 -15.85
C THR A 19 -43.07 -3.15 -15.04
N HIS A 20 -42.54 -4.29 -15.54
CA HIS A 20 -41.23 -4.77 -15.11
C HIS A 20 -40.18 -3.70 -15.43
N GLN A 21 -39.82 -2.94 -14.43
CA GLN A 21 -38.56 -2.20 -14.45
C GLN A 21 -37.45 -3.24 -14.34
N SER A 22 -36.88 -3.59 -15.48
CA SER A 22 -35.59 -4.26 -15.54
C SER A 22 -34.58 -3.36 -14.85
N SER A 23 -34.22 -3.71 -13.62
CA SER A 23 -33.03 -3.15 -12.96
C SER A 23 -31.83 -3.67 -13.73
N ASP A 24 -31.42 -2.95 -14.76
CA ASP A 24 -30.11 -3.08 -15.36
C ASP A 24 -29.08 -2.81 -14.25
N SER A 25 -28.61 -3.88 -13.63
CA SER A 25 -27.41 -3.85 -12.83
C SER A 25 -26.26 -3.57 -13.81
N LYS A 26 -25.98 -2.29 -14.10
CA LYS A 26 -24.73 -1.86 -14.69
C LYS A 26 -23.64 -2.39 -13.76
N SER A 27 -22.99 -3.47 -14.11
CA SER A 27 -21.74 -3.89 -13.54
C SER A 27 -20.80 -2.67 -13.65
N GLU A 28 -20.59 -1.98 -12.55
CA GLU A 28 -19.81 -0.76 -12.49
C GLU A 28 -18.39 -1.13 -12.92
N ARG A 29 -17.99 -0.70 -14.12
CA ARG A 29 -16.64 -0.98 -14.64
C ARG A 29 -15.64 -0.25 -13.75
N LEU A 30 -14.72 -1.02 -13.15
CA LEU A 30 -13.65 -0.46 -12.34
C LEU A 30 -12.86 0.61 -13.11
N SER A 31 -12.54 1.70 -12.44
CA SER A 31 -11.61 2.69 -13.00
C SER A 31 -10.24 2.07 -13.27
N PRO A 32 -9.41 2.64 -14.17
CA PRO A 32 -8.04 2.15 -14.39
C PRO A 32 -7.23 2.04 -13.09
N TYR A 33 -7.38 3.01 -12.20
CA TYR A 33 -6.74 2.99 -10.88
C TYR A 33 -7.20 1.79 -10.04
N GLN A 34 -8.49 1.54 -9.94
CA GLN A 34 -9.02 0.39 -9.20
C GLN A 34 -8.55 -0.95 -9.81
N GLN A 35 -8.47 -1.03 -11.14
CA GLN A 35 -7.93 -2.20 -11.82
C GLN A 35 -6.46 -2.42 -11.48
N ALA A 36 -5.64 -1.35 -11.47
CA ALA A 36 -4.22 -1.42 -11.13
C ALA A 36 -3.99 -1.89 -9.69
N ILE A 37 -4.70 -1.28 -8.72
CA ILE A 37 -4.61 -1.68 -7.32
C ILE A 37 -5.00 -3.15 -7.13
N ARG A 38 -6.11 -3.60 -7.74
CA ARG A 38 -6.52 -5.00 -7.66
C ARG A 38 -5.50 -5.97 -8.26
N ARG A 39 -4.87 -5.59 -9.37
CA ARG A 39 -3.83 -6.40 -10.01
C ARG A 39 -2.57 -6.49 -9.14
N PHE A 40 -2.10 -5.36 -8.57
CA PHE A 40 -0.96 -5.36 -7.64
C PHE A 40 -1.26 -6.21 -6.41
N ASP A 41 -2.44 -6.09 -5.84
CA ASP A 41 -2.86 -6.88 -4.68
C ASP A 41 -2.94 -8.37 -5.00
N ALA A 42 -3.52 -8.73 -6.14
CA ALA A 42 -3.61 -10.12 -6.57
C ALA A 42 -2.22 -10.76 -6.76
N GLU A 43 -1.25 -10.00 -7.28
CA GLU A 43 0.13 -10.48 -7.38
C GLU A 43 0.77 -10.63 -5.99
N ASN A 44 0.64 -9.65 -5.11
CA ASN A 44 1.22 -9.72 -3.76
C ASN A 44 0.51 -10.73 -2.85
N ALA A 45 -0.76 -11.04 -3.11
CA ALA A 45 -1.50 -12.10 -2.41
C ALA A 45 -0.94 -13.52 -2.66
N ARG A 46 -0.10 -13.68 -3.68
CA ARG A 46 0.57 -14.95 -4.01
C ARG A 46 1.87 -15.16 -3.24
N ASP A 47 2.27 -14.20 -2.37
CA ASP A 47 3.46 -14.36 -1.52
C ASP A 47 3.29 -15.59 -0.61
N PRO A 48 4.20 -16.59 -0.69
CA PRO A 48 4.14 -17.77 0.17
C PRO A 48 4.47 -17.47 1.63
N SER A 49 5.07 -16.30 1.91
CA SER A 49 5.38 -15.87 3.28
C SER A 49 4.19 -15.14 3.86
N THR A 50 3.85 -15.46 5.11
CA THR A 50 2.76 -14.80 5.83
C THR A 50 3.25 -14.03 7.05
N GLU A 51 2.47 -13.05 7.48
CA GLU A 51 2.63 -12.28 8.71
C GLU A 51 1.28 -12.22 9.43
N LEU A 52 1.29 -12.30 10.76
CA LEU A 52 0.07 -12.13 11.56
C LEU A 52 -0.27 -10.63 11.67
N ALA A 53 -1.49 -10.28 11.28
CA ALA A 53 -2.08 -8.97 11.51
C ALA A 53 -3.48 -9.17 12.07
N ASP A 54 -3.76 -8.56 13.22
CA ASP A 54 -5.05 -8.68 13.95
C ASP A 54 -5.50 -10.14 14.15
N GLY A 55 -4.52 -11.03 14.42
CA GLY A 55 -4.77 -12.46 14.65
C GLY A 55 -5.00 -13.28 13.37
N VAL A 56 -4.92 -12.67 12.19
CA VAL A 56 -5.10 -13.34 10.88
C VAL A 56 -3.77 -13.40 10.13
N ALA A 57 -3.42 -14.59 9.61
CA ALA A 57 -2.26 -14.74 8.73
C ALA A 57 -2.56 -14.14 7.35
N GLN A 58 -1.77 -13.16 6.94
CA GLN A 58 -1.91 -12.48 5.64
C GLN A 58 -0.61 -12.58 4.83
N PRO A 59 -0.67 -12.63 3.48
CA PRO A 59 0.53 -12.58 2.65
C PRO A 59 1.36 -11.32 2.98
N ARG A 60 2.65 -11.52 3.25
CA ARG A 60 3.54 -10.46 3.79
C ARG A 60 3.62 -9.25 2.88
N GLU A 61 3.85 -9.46 1.57
CA GLU A 61 4.03 -8.33 0.65
C GLU A 61 2.70 -7.62 0.34
N LEU A 62 1.55 -8.31 0.43
CA LEU A 62 0.24 -7.66 0.37
C LEU A 62 0.03 -6.74 1.57
N LEU A 63 0.25 -7.25 2.77
CA LEU A 63 0.12 -6.48 4.00
C LEU A 63 1.08 -5.28 4.02
N TYR A 64 2.32 -5.49 3.57
CA TYR A 64 3.29 -4.40 3.45
C TYR A 64 2.81 -3.30 2.49
N ALA A 65 2.29 -3.66 1.31
CA ALA A 65 1.78 -2.71 0.32
C ALA A 65 0.58 -1.90 0.86
N GLN A 66 -0.29 -2.54 1.63
CA GLN A 66 -1.42 -1.87 2.30
C GLN A 66 -0.93 -0.85 3.33
N ARG A 67 -0.07 -1.25 4.25
CA ARG A 67 0.54 -0.39 5.29
C ARG A 67 1.29 0.81 4.70
N LEU A 68 2.02 0.58 3.60
CA LEU A 68 2.73 1.67 2.92
C LEU A 68 1.76 2.67 2.28
N THR A 69 0.71 2.19 1.64
CA THR A 69 -0.35 3.03 1.07
C THR A 69 -1.05 3.84 2.18
N GLU A 70 -1.37 3.22 3.30
CA GLU A 70 -1.99 3.89 4.45
C GLU A 70 -1.11 5.01 5.01
N TRP A 71 0.18 4.76 5.23
CA TRP A 71 1.10 5.79 5.70
C TRP A 71 1.25 6.93 4.71
N MET A 72 1.38 6.61 3.44
CA MET A 72 1.47 7.62 2.39
C MET A 72 0.23 8.51 2.37
N LEU A 73 -0.97 7.94 2.48
CA LEU A 73 -2.23 8.70 2.52
C LEU A 73 -2.43 9.47 3.84
N LYS A 74 -1.91 8.97 4.97
CA LYS A 74 -1.91 9.72 6.24
C LYS A 74 -1.02 10.98 6.15
N LEU A 75 0.12 10.87 5.48
CA LEU A 75 1.02 12.01 5.29
C LEU A 75 0.52 12.98 4.21
N CYS A 76 -0.13 12.49 3.17
CA CYS A 76 -0.66 13.28 2.06
C CYS A 76 -1.97 12.66 1.53
N PRO A 77 -3.13 13.08 2.07
CA PRO A 77 -4.45 12.59 1.61
C PRO A 77 -4.71 12.84 0.12
N ASP A 78 -4.18 13.95 -0.41
CA ASP A 78 -4.35 14.38 -1.80
C ASP A 78 -3.18 13.95 -2.71
N ALA A 79 -2.49 12.87 -2.34
CA ALA A 79 -1.38 12.31 -3.14
C ALA A 79 -1.82 12.04 -4.58
N SER A 80 -0.92 12.27 -5.54
CA SER A 80 -1.17 11.98 -6.96
C SER A 80 -1.50 10.51 -7.19
N GLU A 81 -2.15 10.20 -8.30
CA GLU A 81 -2.43 8.82 -8.67
C GLU A 81 -1.12 8.04 -8.89
N GLU A 82 -0.12 8.66 -9.48
CA GLU A 82 1.22 8.08 -9.70
C GLU A 82 1.89 7.69 -8.39
N LEU A 83 1.84 8.55 -7.38
CA LEU A 83 2.41 8.25 -6.07
C LEU A 83 1.65 7.13 -5.35
N ARG A 84 0.31 7.10 -5.45
CA ARG A 84 -0.51 6.02 -4.90
C ARG A 84 -0.21 4.67 -5.56
N LEU A 85 -0.04 4.66 -6.89
CA LEU A 85 0.35 3.48 -7.65
C LEU A 85 1.76 3.03 -7.27
N ALA A 86 2.72 3.96 -7.14
CA ALA A 86 4.09 3.66 -6.73
C ALA A 86 4.14 3.08 -5.32
N ALA A 87 3.40 3.65 -4.36
CA ALA A 87 3.33 3.13 -2.99
C ALA A 87 2.78 1.69 -2.96
N ARG A 88 1.68 1.41 -3.71
CA ARG A 88 1.08 0.07 -3.71
C ARG A 88 1.95 -0.98 -4.37
N SER A 89 2.81 -0.60 -5.32
CA SER A 89 3.67 -1.50 -6.08
C SER A 89 5.14 -1.49 -5.64
N GLN A 90 5.50 -0.79 -4.58
CA GLN A 90 6.89 -0.58 -4.13
C GLN A 90 7.68 -1.88 -3.88
N HIS A 91 7.01 -2.94 -3.44
CA HIS A 91 7.58 -4.27 -3.20
C HIS A 91 6.87 -5.36 -4.01
N LEU A 92 6.31 -5.01 -5.17
CA LEU A 92 5.52 -5.92 -5.99
C LEU A 92 6.27 -7.20 -6.31
N CYS A 93 5.70 -8.35 -5.91
CA CYS A 93 6.29 -9.68 -6.07
C CYS A 93 7.70 -9.84 -5.50
N ARG A 94 8.06 -9.14 -4.42
CA ARG A 94 9.39 -9.15 -3.79
C ARG A 94 9.89 -10.56 -3.48
N TRP A 95 9.00 -11.47 -3.09
CA TRP A 95 9.29 -12.86 -2.76
C TRP A 95 9.88 -13.66 -3.93
N MET A 96 9.70 -13.22 -5.17
CA MET A 96 10.25 -13.90 -6.36
C MET A 96 11.78 -13.75 -6.48
N ILE A 97 12.38 -12.77 -5.80
CA ILE A 97 13.84 -12.57 -5.77
C ILE A 97 14.33 -12.63 -4.32
N PRO A 98 14.49 -13.84 -3.76
CA PRO A 98 14.86 -14.01 -2.37
C PRO A 98 16.30 -13.55 -2.10
N ARG A 99 16.55 -13.04 -0.89
CA ARG A 99 17.90 -12.60 -0.46
C ARG A 99 18.95 -13.73 -0.54
N SER A 100 18.53 -14.96 -0.33
CA SER A 100 19.37 -16.15 -0.38
C SER A 100 19.98 -16.45 -1.76
N SER A 101 19.42 -15.89 -2.84
CA SER A 101 19.96 -16.01 -4.19
C SER A 101 21.20 -15.14 -4.44
N TYR A 102 21.64 -14.35 -3.44
CA TYR A 102 22.79 -13.46 -3.53
C TYR A 102 23.78 -13.74 -2.42
N ALA A 103 25.06 -13.46 -2.66
CA ALA A 103 26.10 -13.61 -1.63
C ALA A 103 25.75 -12.87 -0.34
N MET A 104 25.99 -13.48 0.83
CA MET A 104 25.66 -12.93 2.15
C MET A 104 26.69 -11.88 2.61
N THR A 105 27.16 -11.05 1.68
CA THR A 105 28.08 -9.93 1.88
C THR A 105 27.34 -8.59 1.73
N ARG A 106 28.02 -7.49 2.09
CA ARG A 106 27.50 -6.13 1.86
C ARG A 106 27.31 -5.85 0.36
N ALA A 107 28.23 -6.26 -0.47
CA ALA A 107 28.14 -6.10 -1.95
C ALA A 107 26.93 -6.87 -2.50
N GLY A 108 26.77 -8.14 -2.11
CA GLY A 108 25.62 -8.95 -2.50
C GLY A 108 24.29 -8.38 -2.02
N TYR A 109 24.24 -7.79 -0.83
CA TYR A 109 23.06 -7.08 -0.34
C TYR A 109 22.71 -5.84 -1.17
N LEU A 110 23.70 -5.03 -1.52
CA LEU A 110 23.47 -3.84 -2.34
C LEU A 110 22.99 -4.21 -3.74
N ARG A 111 23.60 -5.24 -4.36
CA ARG A 111 23.18 -5.75 -5.66
C ARG A 111 21.75 -6.25 -5.60
N TRP A 112 21.42 -7.12 -4.64
CA TRP A 112 20.05 -7.59 -4.44
C TRP A 112 19.03 -6.47 -4.33
N ARG A 113 19.32 -5.41 -3.57
CA ARG A 113 18.43 -4.24 -3.44
C ARG A 113 18.25 -3.49 -4.74
N THR A 114 19.30 -3.39 -5.54
CA THR A 114 19.23 -2.73 -6.86
C THR A 114 18.40 -3.54 -7.83
N ASP A 115 18.64 -4.84 -7.90
CA ASP A 115 17.91 -5.76 -8.78
C ASP A 115 16.41 -5.82 -8.38
N LEU A 116 16.11 -5.82 -7.08
CA LEU A 116 14.72 -5.73 -6.58
C LEU A 116 14.00 -4.46 -7.04
N LYS A 117 14.63 -3.28 -6.91
CA LYS A 117 14.01 -2.02 -7.35
C LYS A 117 13.69 -2.06 -8.85
N THR A 118 14.64 -2.54 -9.64
CA THR A 118 14.47 -2.68 -11.08
C THR A 118 13.31 -3.63 -11.39
N PHE A 119 13.28 -4.79 -10.75
CA PHE A 119 12.23 -5.78 -10.91
C PHE A 119 10.84 -5.22 -10.55
N HIS A 120 10.70 -4.57 -9.39
CA HIS A 120 9.42 -3.97 -8.98
C HIS A 120 8.94 -2.91 -9.97
N SER A 121 9.85 -2.05 -10.42
CA SER A 121 9.58 -1.00 -11.40
C SER A 121 9.12 -1.57 -12.74
N GLN A 122 9.79 -2.62 -13.24
CA GLN A 122 9.43 -3.28 -14.49
C GLN A 122 8.07 -3.97 -14.37
N LYS A 123 7.86 -4.75 -13.31
CA LYS A 123 6.61 -5.48 -13.08
C LYS A 123 5.41 -4.53 -12.93
N ALA A 124 5.57 -3.42 -12.20
CA ALA A 124 4.54 -2.39 -12.11
C ALA A 124 4.23 -1.78 -13.48
N GLY A 125 5.27 -1.43 -14.25
CA GLY A 125 5.11 -0.87 -15.60
C GLY A 125 4.44 -1.83 -16.58
N GLU A 126 4.68 -3.13 -16.50
CA GLU A 126 3.99 -4.16 -17.30
C GLU A 126 2.49 -4.16 -17.02
N ILE A 127 2.11 -4.24 -15.76
CA ILE A 127 0.69 -4.26 -15.34
C ILE A 127 -0.02 -2.97 -15.75
N LEU A 128 0.61 -1.81 -15.55
CA LEU A 128 0.01 -0.53 -15.92
C LEU A 128 -0.17 -0.41 -17.45
N ARG A 129 0.77 -0.92 -18.23
CA ARG A 129 0.67 -0.95 -19.70
C ARG A 129 -0.47 -1.84 -20.17
N GLU A 130 -0.64 -3.02 -19.58
CA GLU A 130 -1.75 -3.94 -19.88
C GLU A 130 -3.12 -3.32 -19.58
N ILE A 131 -3.22 -2.46 -18.56
CA ILE A 131 -4.45 -1.74 -18.20
C ILE A 131 -4.71 -0.58 -19.17
N GLY A 132 -3.68 -0.10 -19.89
CA GLY A 132 -3.79 1.00 -20.85
C GLY A 132 -3.39 2.37 -20.28
N TYR A 133 -2.56 2.42 -19.24
CA TYR A 133 -2.05 3.70 -18.73
C TYR A 133 -1.13 4.40 -19.76
N PRO A 134 -1.19 5.75 -19.83
CA PRO A 134 -0.28 6.52 -20.65
C PRO A 134 1.18 6.30 -20.27
N ALA A 135 2.11 6.32 -21.24
CA ALA A 135 3.53 6.11 -21.01
C ALA A 135 4.13 7.08 -19.99
N ALA A 136 3.66 8.32 -19.93
CA ALA A 136 4.12 9.33 -18.97
C ALA A 136 3.81 8.91 -17.52
N ILE A 137 2.61 8.42 -17.24
CA ILE A 137 2.20 7.91 -15.91
C ILE A 137 3.05 6.69 -15.54
N ILE A 138 3.22 5.75 -16.47
CA ILE A 138 4.04 4.55 -16.23
C ILE A 138 5.48 4.95 -15.88
N THR A 139 6.06 5.86 -16.65
CA THR A 139 7.42 6.35 -16.40
C THR A 139 7.54 6.99 -15.03
N ARG A 140 6.59 7.84 -14.63
CA ARG A 140 6.59 8.51 -13.33
C ARG A 140 6.50 7.50 -12.18
N VAL A 141 5.60 6.52 -12.25
CA VAL A 141 5.49 5.45 -11.25
C VAL A 141 6.82 4.68 -11.14
N GLN A 142 7.43 4.34 -12.27
CA GLN A 142 8.71 3.64 -12.29
C GLN A 142 9.85 4.47 -11.67
N GLU A 143 9.91 5.76 -11.91
CA GLU A 143 10.91 6.67 -11.33
C GLU A 143 10.77 6.78 -9.80
N LEU A 144 9.55 6.86 -9.30
CA LEU A 144 9.27 6.85 -7.85
C LEU A 144 9.72 5.54 -7.20
N ILE A 145 9.42 4.37 -7.80
CA ILE A 145 9.85 3.07 -7.29
C ILE A 145 11.39 2.97 -7.27
N LEU A 146 12.05 3.44 -8.33
CA LEU A 146 13.50 3.45 -8.47
C LEU A 146 14.18 4.49 -7.57
N LYS A 147 13.44 5.48 -7.06
CA LYS A 147 13.94 6.62 -6.28
C LYS A 147 14.96 7.45 -7.06
N LYS A 148 14.73 7.66 -8.37
CA LYS A 148 15.67 8.36 -9.26
C LYS A 148 15.89 9.81 -8.86
N THR A 149 14.85 10.46 -8.36
CA THR A 149 14.80 11.90 -8.03
C THR A 149 14.87 12.19 -6.54
N PHE A 150 15.12 11.17 -5.70
CA PHE A 150 15.33 11.37 -4.27
C PHE A 150 16.74 11.98 -4.00
N PRO A 151 16.88 12.97 -3.14
CA PRO A 151 15.86 13.55 -2.23
C PRO A 151 15.12 14.79 -2.75
N ASP A 152 15.32 15.22 -4.00
CA ASP A 152 14.91 16.55 -4.48
C ASP A 152 13.40 16.61 -4.85
N ASP A 153 12.84 15.49 -5.25
CA ASP A 153 11.44 15.37 -5.63
C ASP A 153 10.54 15.21 -4.39
N PRO A 154 9.53 16.07 -4.17
CA PRO A 154 8.66 16.03 -3.01
C PRO A 154 7.91 14.69 -2.85
N GLU A 155 7.42 14.09 -3.94
CA GLU A 155 6.70 12.82 -3.89
C GLU A 155 7.64 11.64 -3.57
N SER A 156 8.87 11.68 -4.11
CA SER A 156 9.90 10.70 -3.77
C SER A 156 10.31 10.78 -2.29
N ARG A 157 10.35 12.01 -1.72
CA ARG A 157 10.57 12.21 -0.28
C ARG A 157 9.41 11.67 0.55
N LEU A 158 8.18 11.97 0.15
CA LEU A 158 6.97 11.49 0.83
C LEU A 158 6.89 9.95 0.83
N LEU A 159 7.22 9.33 -0.29
CA LEU A 159 7.30 7.86 -0.38
C LEU A 159 8.39 7.30 0.55
N GLU A 160 9.56 7.96 0.65
CA GLU A 160 10.62 7.54 1.58
C GLU A 160 10.19 7.72 3.04
N ASP A 161 9.47 8.79 3.37
CA ASP A 161 8.88 9.01 4.70
C ASP A 161 7.93 7.87 5.09
N ALA A 162 7.01 7.52 4.20
CA ALA A 162 6.08 6.41 4.42
C ALA A 162 6.82 5.07 4.60
N LEU A 163 7.86 4.81 3.80
CA LEU A 163 8.72 3.63 3.94
C LEU A 163 9.42 3.57 5.30
N CYS A 164 9.93 4.70 5.79
CA CYS A 164 10.57 4.79 7.11
C CYS A 164 9.55 4.53 8.23
N LEU A 165 8.33 5.05 8.12
CA LEU A 165 7.27 4.84 9.10
C LEU A 165 6.79 3.39 9.14
N VAL A 166 6.60 2.73 7.99
CA VAL A 166 6.30 1.30 7.92
C VAL A 166 7.41 0.48 8.60
N PHE A 167 8.67 0.79 8.32
CA PHE A 167 9.80 0.12 8.96
C PHE A 167 9.75 0.29 10.48
N LEU A 168 9.61 1.52 10.98
CA LEU A 168 9.60 1.81 12.42
C LEU A 168 8.41 1.15 13.14
N GLN A 169 7.23 1.17 12.54
CA GLN A 169 6.02 0.65 13.16
C GLN A 169 5.92 -0.88 13.13
N HIS A 170 6.33 -1.52 12.01
CA HIS A 170 6.00 -2.93 11.76
C HIS A 170 7.20 -3.86 11.66
N GLN A 171 8.41 -3.34 11.52
CA GLN A 171 9.60 -4.17 11.28
C GLN A 171 10.71 -3.92 12.30
N PHE A 172 10.65 -2.83 13.04
CA PHE A 172 11.73 -2.42 13.94
C PHE A 172 11.86 -3.35 15.14
N ALA A 173 10.76 -3.77 15.77
CA ALA A 173 10.75 -4.69 16.89
C ALA A 173 11.40 -6.03 16.54
N ASP A 174 11.04 -6.62 15.40
CA ASP A 174 11.61 -7.88 14.92
C ASP A 174 13.10 -7.76 14.60
N LEU A 175 13.50 -6.62 14.02
CA LEU A 175 14.91 -6.35 13.77
C LEU A 175 15.67 -6.18 15.08
N ALA A 176 15.11 -5.50 16.07
CA ALA A 176 15.69 -5.29 17.37
C ALA A 176 15.90 -6.60 18.14
N ALA A 177 15.00 -7.56 17.98
CA ALA A 177 15.12 -8.87 18.64
C ALA A 177 16.35 -9.69 18.18
N ARG A 178 16.87 -9.46 16.97
CA ARG A 178 17.92 -10.28 16.33
C ARG A 178 19.18 -9.51 15.92
N THR A 179 19.31 -8.26 16.32
CA THR A 179 20.42 -7.39 15.88
C THR A 179 21.11 -6.77 17.10
N ALA A 180 22.44 -6.71 17.09
CA ALA A 180 23.20 -6.01 18.11
C ALA A 180 22.84 -4.52 18.17
N GLU A 181 22.85 -3.97 19.39
CA GLU A 181 22.30 -2.66 19.71
C GLU A 181 23.01 -1.52 18.97
N GLU A 182 24.34 -1.54 18.89
CA GLU A 182 25.13 -0.53 18.19
C GLU A 182 24.78 -0.46 16.70
N LYS A 183 24.53 -1.63 16.10
CA LYS A 183 24.11 -1.72 14.71
C LYS A 183 22.69 -1.18 14.52
N LEU A 184 21.80 -1.42 15.49
CA LEU A 184 20.43 -0.88 15.48
C LEU A 184 20.43 0.63 15.59
N ILE A 185 21.20 1.19 16.50
CA ILE A 185 21.37 2.65 16.62
C ILE A 185 21.75 3.25 15.28
N GLY A 186 22.76 2.71 14.60
CA GLY A 186 23.17 3.17 13.28
C GLY A 186 22.09 2.99 12.18
N ILE A 187 21.21 2.00 12.28
CA ILE A 187 20.07 1.82 11.37
C ILE A 187 19.02 2.90 11.62
N VAL A 188 18.66 3.13 12.89
CA VAL A 188 17.68 4.17 13.28
C VAL A 188 18.15 5.55 12.85
N GLN A 189 19.40 5.91 13.13
CA GLN A 189 20.00 7.19 12.71
C GLN A 189 19.90 7.39 11.20
N LYS A 190 20.29 6.37 10.40
CA LYS A 190 20.19 6.45 8.94
C LYS A 190 18.75 6.59 8.45
N THR A 191 17.80 5.95 9.13
CA THR A 191 16.37 6.07 8.85
C THR A 191 15.90 7.49 9.16
N TRP A 192 16.24 8.00 10.35
CA TRP A 192 15.86 9.32 10.84
C TRP A 192 16.34 10.46 9.94
N ARG A 193 17.61 10.39 9.47
CA ARG A 193 18.18 11.42 8.57
C ARG A 193 17.43 11.55 7.24
N LYS A 194 16.80 10.49 6.78
CA LYS A 194 16.01 10.52 5.53
C LYS A 194 14.64 11.14 5.70
N MET A 195 14.11 11.15 6.94
CA MET A 195 12.74 11.55 7.22
C MET A 195 12.62 13.07 7.29
N THR A 196 11.51 13.58 6.74
CA THR A 196 11.09 14.96 6.91
C THR A 196 10.71 15.27 8.37
N PRO A 197 10.67 16.54 8.80
CA PRO A 197 10.18 16.89 10.13
C PRO A 197 8.78 16.35 10.44
N ALA A 198 7.87 16.37 9.47
CA ALA A 198 6.51 15.84 9.63
C ALA A 198 6.52 14.32 9.89
N ALA A 199 7.31 13.55 9.13
CA ALA A 199 7.42 12.11 9.33
C ALA A 199 8.12 11.76 10.66
N ARG A 200 9.13 12.55 11.08
CA ARG A 200 9.76 12.40 12.41
C ARG A 200 8.75 12.60 13.53
N GLN A 201 7.90 13.62 13.43
CA GLN A 201 6.84 13.85 14.40
C GLN A 201 5.84 12.69 14.44
N ALA A 202 5.45 12.16 13.29
CA ALA A 202 4.59 10.98 13.21
C ALA A 202 5.27 9.73 13.83
N ALA A 203 6.58 9.56 13.62
CA ALA A 203 7.35 8.46 14.20
C ALA A 203 7.40 8.51 15.73
N LEU A 204 7.53 9.70 16.32
CA LEU A 204 7.52 9.88 17.80
C LEU A 204 6.17 9.50 18.42
N GLY A 205 5.08 9.53 17.65
CA GLY A 205 3.73 9.10 18.09
C GLY A 205 3.47 7.60 17.95
N LEU A 206 4.43 6.81 17.47
CA LEU A 206 4.24 5.37 17.30
C LEU A 206 4.23 4.63 18.65
N PRO A 207 3.42 3.56 18.78
CA PRO A 207 3.30 2.77 20.02
C PRO A 207 4.49 1.82 20.19
N PHE A 208 5.68 2.37 20.41
CA PHE A 208 6.88 1.58 20.68
C PHE A 208 6.81 0.91 22.07
N ALA A 209 7.30 -0.33 22.17
CA ALA A 209 7.59 -0.92 23.46
C ALA A 209 8.82 -0.24 24.11
N GLU A 210 9.02 -0.45 25.41
CA GLU A 210 10.07 0.22 26.18
C GLU A 210 11.48 0.03 25.65
N ARG A 211 11.74 -1.11 25.03
CA ARG A 211 13.05 -1.40 24.42
C ARG A 211 13.28 -0.55 23.16
N GLU A 212 12.28 -0.50 22.30
CA GLU A 212 12.33 0.29 21.05
C GLU A 212 12.44 1.80 21.36
N LYS A 213 11.70 2.28 22.38
CA LYS A 213 11.81 3.69 22.83
C LYS A 213 13.21 4.02 23.25
N ARG A 214 13.82 3.24 24.15
CA ARG A 214 15.20 3.45 24.58
C ARG A 214 16.21 3.44 23.42
N LEU A 215 16.04 2.54 22.45
CA LEU A 215 16.91 2.49 21.27
C LEU A 215 16.76 3.75 20.40
N LEU A 216 15.52 4.22 20.22
CA LEU A 216 15.23 5.45 19.49
C LEU A 216 15.85 6.67 20.20
N GLU A 217 15.62 6.82 21.50
CA GLU A 217 16.18 7.90 22.32
C GLU A 217 17.72 7.94 22.26
N ARG A 218 18.38 6.79 22.40
CA ARG A 218 19.84 6.69 22.29
C ARG A 218 20.34 7.03 20.90
N ALA A 219 19.63 6.61 19.85
CA ALA A 219 20.00 6.95 18.48
C ALA A 219 19.92 8.46 18.23
N LEU A 220 18.89 9.13 18.77
CA LEU A 220 18.66 10.57 18.60
C LEU A 220 19.58 11.43 19.47
N ALA A 221 19.92 10.98 20.68
CA ALA A 221 20.85 11.70 21.56
C ALA A 221 22.29 11.80 20.97
N GLN A 222 22.67 10.90 20.08
CA GLN A 222 23.99 10.91 19.42
C GLN A 222 24.01 11.74 18.12
N GLU A 223 22.89 12.31 17.69
CA GLU A 223 22.78 13.15 16.49
C GLU A 223 22.78 14.66 16.80
N GLN A 224 22.81 15.03 18.08
CA GLN A 224 22.98 16.41 18.51
C GLN A 224 24.49 16.77 18.64
#